data_1581ce81fe0788d3c9153d5335ab8332
#
_entry.id   1581ce81fe0788d3c9153d5335ab8332
#
_cell.length_a   1.000
_cell.length_b   1.000
_cell.length_c   1.000
_cell.angle_alpha   90.00
_cell.angle_beta   90.00
_cell.angle_gamma   90.00
#
_symmetry.space_group_name_H-M   'P 1'
#
loop_
_entity.id
_entity.type
_entity.pdbx_description
1 polymer ?
#
loop_
_entity_poly.entity_id
_entity_poly.type
_entity_poly.pdbx_seq_one_letter_code
_entity_poly.pdbx_strand_id
1 'polypeptide(L)' 'MTTTAKLTLAQQRVLGAVGYDWRTTAEVSRIAGVEARQVLLALYTRRIVDRRQIETGRLPLEWRLEPV' A
#
# COMPACT_ATOMS: atom_id res chain seq x y z
N MET A 1 19.24 -14.22 -13.38
CA MET A 1 18.71 -12.93 -13.40
C MET A 1 17.37 -12.83 -12.69
N THR A 2 17.25 -11.93 -11.85
CA THR A 2 16.03 -11.78 -11.13
C THR A 2 15.05 -11.03 -11.96
N THR A 3 13.96 -11.64 -12.20
CA THR A 3 12.92 -10.94 -12.87
C THR A 3 12.05 -10.31 -11.83
N THR A 4 12.20 -9.06 -11.68
CA THR A 4 11.28 -8.35 -10.83
C THR A 4 10.01 -8.17 -11.64
N ALA A 5 8.95 -8.71 -11.16
CA ALA A 5 7.70 -8.52 -11.84
C ALA A 5 7.47 -7.02 -11.98
N LYS A 6 7.14 -6.59 -13.18
CA LYS A 6 6.88 -5.20 -13.39
C LYS A 6 5.65 -4.78 -12.63
N LEU A 7 5.73 -3.65 -11.99
CA LEU A 7 4.60 -3.08 -11.33
C LEU A 7 3.67 -2.45 -12.36
N THR A 8 2.38 -2.63 -12.17
CA THR A 8 1.41 -1.95 -13.01
C THR A 8 1.44 -0.46 -12.70
N LEU A 9 0.84 0.33 -13.57
CA LEU A 9 0.76 1.76 -13.33
C LEU A 9 0.03 2.04 -12.02
N ALA A 10 -1.04 1.32 -11.74
CA ALA A 10 -1.77 1.50 -10.51
C ALA A 10 -0.89 1.18 -9.30
N GLN A 11 -0.09 0.12 -9.39
CA GLN A 11 0.82 -0.23 -8.30
C GLN A 11 1.87 0.84 -8.08
N GLN A 12 2.40 1.40 -9.16
CA GLN A 12 3.38 2.47 -9.06
C GLN A 12 2.79 3.71 -8.41
N ARG A 13 1.57 4.05 -8.76
CA ARG A 13 0.90 5.20 -8.17
C ARG A 13 0.64 4.99 -6.68
N VAL A 14 0.19 3.82 -6.33
CA VAL A 14 -0.08 3.49 -4.93
C VAL A 14 1.21 3.50 -4.12
N LEU A 15 2.29 2.93 -4.66
CA LEU A 15 3.56 2.96 -3.97
C LEU A 15 4.03 4.38 -3.69
N GLY A 16 3.88 5.25 -4.68
CA GLY A 16 4.26 6.65 -4.51
C GLY A 16 3.40 7.36 -3.47
N ALA A 17 2.19 6.89 -3.26
CA ALA A 17 1.27 7.53 -2.32
C ALA A 17 1.44 7.02 -0.89
N VAL A 18 1.98 5.81 -0.70
CA VAL A 18 2.03 5.21 0.63
C VAL A 18 3.06 5.90 1.52
N GLY A 19 4.27 6.04 1.06
CA GLY A 19 5.31 6.64 1.89
C GLY A 19 5.67 5.80 3.09
N TYR A 20 6.47 6.37 3.99
CA TYR A 20 6.94 5.65 5.17
C TYR A 20 6.11 5.93 6.41
N ASP A 21 5.15 6.83 6.31
CA ASP A 21 4.25 7.11 7.42
C ASP A 21 2.99 6.28 7.25
N TRP A 22 2.39 5.91 8.36
CA TRP A 22 1.16 5.15 8.30
C TRP A 22 0.05 6.00 7.67
N ARG A 23 -0.59 5.46 6.65
CA ARG A 23 -1.70 6.13 5.97
C ARG A 23 -2.84 5.15 5.80
N THR A 24 -4.05 5.65 5.91
CA THR A 24 -5.22 4.80 5.72
C THR A 24 -5.38 4.46 4.25
N THR A 25 -6.15 3.40 3.98
CA THR A 25 -6.47 3.03 2.61
C THR A 25 -7.12 4.20 1.85
N ALA A 26 -8.01 4.91 2.53
CA ALA A 26 -8.70 6.04 1.89
C ALA A 26 -7.72 7.15 1.53
N GLU A 27 -6.76 7.44 2.41
CA GLU A 27 -5.75 8.44 2.12
C GLU A 27 -4.90 8.05 0.93
N VAL A 28 -4.46 6.79 0.91
CA VAL A 28 -3.63 6.30 -0.19
C VAL A 28 -4.40 6.37 -1.50
N SER A 29 -5.67 5.97 -1.49
CA SER A 29 -6.49 6.03 -2.70
C SER A 29 -6.62 7.46 -3.20
N ARG A 30 -6.84 8.40 -2.29
CA ARG A 30 -7.01 9.78 -2.68
C ARG A 30 -5.72 10.36 -3.27
N ILE A 31 -4.59 10.08 -2.64
CA ILE A 31 -3.31 10.60 -3.13
C ILE A 31 -2.93 9.95 -4.45
N ALA A 32 -3.14 8.65 -4.57
CA ALA A 32 -2.79 7.92 -5.78
C ALA A 32 -3.72 8.20 -6.94
N GLY A 33 -4.94 8.62 -6.65
CA GLY A 33 -5.93 8.85 -7.70
C GLY A 33 -6.54 7.57 -8.25
N VAL A 34 -6.34 6.45 -7.56
CA VAL A 34 -6.93 5.17 -7.96
C VAL A 34 -7.37 4.45 -6.70
N GLU A 35 -8.25 3.49 -6.85
CA GLU A 35 -8.64 2.70 -5.70
C GLU A 35 -7.48 1.83 -5.25
N ALA A 36 -7.07 1.97 -4.00
CA ALA A 36 -5.83 1.38 -3.54
C ALA A 36 -5.99 0.04 -2.83
N ARG A 37 -7.19 -0.31 -2.42
CA ARG A 37 -7.37 -1.45 -1.53
C ARG A 37 -6.78 -2.74 -2.09
N GLN A 38 -7.17 -3.10 -3.32
CA GLN A 38 -6.69 -4.32 -3.94
C GLN A 38 -5.19 -4.26 -4.21
N VAL A 39 -4.75 -3.10 -4.64
CA VAL A 39 -3.34 -2.90 -4.95
C VAL A 39 -2.51 -3.03 -3.68
N LEU A 40 -2.97 -2.44 -2.58
CA LEU A 40 -2.27 -2.53 -1.31
C LEU A 40 -2.18 -3.96 -0.82
N LEU A 41 -3.24 -4.74 -0.98
CA LEU A 41 -3.22 -6.13 -0.59
C LEU A 41 -2.19 -6.91 -1.41
N ALA A 42 -2.13 -6.66 -2.70
CA ALA A 42 -1.15 -7.31 -3.56
C ALA A 42 0.28 -6.93 -3.16
N LEU A 43 0.51 -5.66 -2.87
CA LEU A 43 1.82 -5.20 -2.44
C LEU A 43 2.19 -5.76 -1.07
N TYR A 44 1.23 -5.88 -0.19
CA TYR A 44 1.44 -6.47 1.12
C TYR A 44 1.85 -7.94 1.00
N THR A 45 1.20 -8.68 0.13
CA THR A 45 1.55 -10.07 -0.11
C THR A 45 2.99 -10.20 -0.58
N ARG A 46 3.48 -9.22 -1.33
CA ARG A 46 4.85 -9.20 -1.81
C ARG A 46 5.80 -8.57 -0.82
N ARG A 47 5.31 -8.16 0.34
CA ARG A 47 6.09 -7.54 1.40
C ARG A 47 6.74 -6.22 0.99
N ILE A 48 6.12 -5.52 0.07
CA ILE A 48 6.57 -4.19 -0.33
C ILE A 48 6.02 -3.13 0.61
N VAL A 49 4.82 -3.36 1.13
CA VAL A 49 4.22 -2.46 2.12
C VAL A 49 3.91 -3.24 3.38
N ASP A 50 3.90 -2.54 4.49
CA ASP A 50 3.49 -3.09 5.77
C ASP A 50 2.07 -2.63 6.06
N ARG A 51 1.41 -3.32 6.96
CA ARG A 51 0.01 -3.07 7.28
C ARG A 51 -0.19 -3.17 8.78
N ARG A 52 -1.03 -2.31 9.32
CA ARG A 52 -1.49 -2.48 10.68
C ARG A 52 -2.96 -2.13 10.77
N GLN A 53 -3.65 -2.74 11.72
CA GLN A 53 -5.02 -2.43 11.98
C GLN A 53 -5.06 -1.55 13.22
N ILE A 54 -5.81 -0.48 13.14
CA ILE A 54 -6.00 0.38 14.29
C ILE A 54 -6.84 -0.37 15.28
N GLU A 55 -6.49 -0.18 16.55
CA GLU A 55 -6.80 -1.06 17.54
C GLU A 55 -8.23 -1.33 17.85
N THR A 56 -9.16 -0.66 17.43
CA THR A 56 -10.54 -0.94 17.77
C THR A 56 -11.10 -2.15 17.09
N GLY A 57 -10.32 -2.83 16.28
CA GLY A 57 -10.81 -3.98 15.55
C GLY A 57 -11.64 -3.65 14.36
N ARG A 58 -11.87 -2.38 14.11
CA ARG A 58 -12.59 -1.96 12.93
C ARG A 58 -11.66 -1.28 11.97
N LEU A 59 -12.04 -1.24 10.73
CA LEU A 59 -11.32 -0.45 9.78
C LEU A 59 -11.29 0.99 10.23
N PRO A 60 -10.31 1.77 9.82
CA PRO A 60 -9.48 1.51 8.65
C PRO A 60 -8.20 0.79 8.97
N LEU A 61 -7.65 0.17 7.94
CA LEU A 61 -6.30 -0.33 7.97
C LEU A 61 -5.35 0.80 7.59
N GLU A 62 -4.15 0.72 8.12
CA GLU A 62 -3.10 1.67 7.75
C GLU A 62 -1.96 0.94 7.08
N TRP A 63 -1.28 1.63 6.20
CA TRP A 63 -0.23 1.08 5.36
C TRP A 63 0.96 2.01 5.32
N ARG A 64 2.14 1.44 5.16
CA ARG A 64 3.36 2.21 4.92
C ARG A 64 4.33 1.34 4.14
N LEU A 65 5.32 1.97 3.53
CA LEU A 65 6.37 1.19 2.89
C LEU A 65 7.12 0.39 3.94
N GLU A 66 7.46 -0.83 3.59
CA GLU A 66 8.18 -1.70 4.49
C GLU A 66 9.58 -1.13 4.70
N PRO A 67 10.01 -0.85 5.92
CA PRO A 67 11.35 -0.33 6.12
C PRO A 67 12.37 -1.43 5.80
N VAL A 68 13.45 -1.03 5.20
CA VAL A 68 14.50 -1.95 4.80
C VAL A 68 15.49 -2.16 5.92
#